data_c4cefe0ba049409f037eb49320abb56c
#
_entry.id   c4cefe0ba049409f037eb49320abb56c
#
_cell.length_a   1.000
_cell.length_b   1.000
_cell.length_c   1.000
_cell.angle_alpha   90.00
_cell.angle_beta   90.00
_cell.angle_gamma   90.00
#
_symmetry.space_group_name_H-M   'P 1'
#
loop_
_entity.id
_entity.type
_entity.pdbx_description
1 polymer ?
#
loop_
_entity_poly.entity_id
_entity_poly.type
_entity_poly.pdbx_seq_one_letter_code
_entity_poly.pdbx_strand_id
1 'polypeptide(L)'
;MPLLARPGVRRAVAGLAVALVVFGLGMLVYPVTTDIYTSRAQARLRRDFAAQVVQAQMPPANVGPAPATSKGTPPAVHAGQGVALIRIPKLGVDTVVVEGTDPATLRQGPGHYPGSSQACARGNVAIAGHRTTYGRPFAGLDELAAGDEITLATPQRRCTYQVVAGASPLPAPRKGSAAWVTSPGDWSAVAPVQGSYLTLTTCHPKGSAAKRLIVRARLVSGSS
;
A
#
# COMPACT_ATOMS: atom_id res chain seq x y z
N MET A 1 22.76 50.45 13.17
CA MET A 1 22.06 49.20 13.57
C MET A 1 21.22 49.39 14.84
N PRO A 2 20.12 50.18 14.86
CA PRO A 2 19.34 50.40 16.09
C PRO A 2 17.96 49.70 16.13
N LEU A 3 17.54 48.94 15.10
CA LEU A 3 16.22 48.34 15.06
C LEU A 3 16.05 47.17 16.04
N LEU A 4 17.09 46.42 16.36
CA LEU A 4 17.05 45.28 17.31
C LEU A 4 17.07 45.74 18.79
N ALA A 5 17.28 47.01 19.07
CA ALA A 5 17.30 47.55 20.45
C ALA A 5 15.87 47.82 21.02
N ARG A 6 14.83 47.83 20.18
CA ARG A 6 13.45 48.06 20.62
C ARG A 6 12.88 46.81 21.31
N PRO A 7 12.38 46.90 22.56
CA PRO A 7 11.92 45.71 23.31
C PRO A 7 10.81 44.94 22.61
N GLY A 8 9.96 45.62 21.84
CA GLY A 8 8.92 44.99 21.03
C GLY A 8 9.48 44.12 19.90
N VAL A 9 10.52 44.59 19.21
CA VAL A 9 11.18 43.85 18.11
C VAL A 9 11.88 42.60 18.66
N ARG A 10 12.56 42.70 19.80
CA ARG A 10 13.20 41.54 20.45
C ARG A 10 12.18 40.45 20.83
N ARG A 11 11.00 40.83 21.38
CA ARG A 11 9.92 39.87 21.71
C ARG A 11 9.35 39.23 20.47
N ALA A 12 9.15 39.99 19.41
CA ALA A 12 8.65 39.45 18.13
C ALA A 12 9.65 38.47 17.50
N VAL A 13 10.93 38.80 17.48
CA VAL A 13 11.99 37.91 16.95
C VAL A 13 12.10 36.63 17.81
N ALA A 14 12.06 36.77 19.15
CA ALA A 14 12.07 35.60 20.04
C ALA A 14 10.85 34.71 19.82
N GLY A 15 9.65 35.27 19.69
CA GLY A 15 8.43 34.55 19.40
C GLY A 15 8.50 33.79 18.04
N LEU A 16 9.00 34.46 17.01
CA LEU A 16 9.22 33.83 15.68
C LEU A 16 10.25 32.69 15.77
N ALA A 17 11.36 32.90 16.50
CA ALA A 17 12.36 31.84 16.68
C ALA A 17 11.78 30.60 17.38
N VAL A 18 11.01 30.81 18.45
CA VAL A 18 10.31 29.70 19.15
C VAL A 18 9.33 29.00 18.20
N ALA A 19 8.53 29.72 17.44
CA ALA A 19 7.61 29.16 16.48
C ALA A 19 8.30 28.32 15.42
N LEU A 20 9.42 28.78 14.88
CA LEU A 20 10.24 28.06 13.91
C LEU A 20 10.86 26.78 14.51
N VAL A 21 11.32 26.84 15.76
CA VAL A 21 11.86 25.65 16.45
C VAL A 21 10.76 24.62 16.67
N VAL A 22 9.59 25.03 17.16
CA VAL A 22 8.43 24.13 17.37
C VAL A 22 7.98 23.51 16.06
N PHE A 23 7.89 24.32 15.00
CA PHE A 23 7.54 23.84 13.66
C PHE A 23 8.58 22.82 13.13
N GLY A 24 9.87 23.14 13.26
CA GLY A 24 10.97 22.25 12.86
C GLY A 24 10.96 20.92 13.62
N LEU A 25 10.74 20.95 14.93
CA LEU A 25 10.58 19.75 15.76
C LEU A 25 9.35 18.94 15.33
N GLY A 26 8.24 19.60 15.05
CA GLY A 26 7.02 18.94 14.53
C GLY A 26 7.28 18.20 13.22
N MET A 27 8.01 18.80 12.30
CA MET A 27 8.40 18.16 11.03
C MET A 27 9.30 16.93 11.21
N LEU A 28 10.18 16.94 12.23
CA LEU A 28 11.03 15.78 12.55
C LEU A 28 10.27 14.66 13.25
N VAL A 29 9.32 14.99 14.12
CA VAL A 29 8.53 14.03 14.90
C VAL A 29 7.43 13.38 14.06
N TYR A 30 6.85 14.11 13.11
CA TYR A 30 5.72 13.61 12.29
C TYR A 30 5.99 12.28 11.58
N PRO A 31 7.09 12.08 10.81
CA PRO A 31 7.35 10.79 10.15
C PRO A 31 7.53 9.65 11.17
N VAL A 32 8.18 9.92 12.31
CA VAL A 32 8.37 8.91 13.36
C VAL A 32 7.04 8.47 13.94
N THR A 33 6.14 9.39 14.25
CA THR A 33 4.82 9.07 14.81
C THR A 33 3.95 8.29 13.81
N THR A 34 4.00 8.64 12.52
CA THR A 34 3.28 7.90 11.47
C THR A 34 3.81 6.49 11.30
N ASP A 35 5.12 6.29 11.37
CA ASP A 35 5.75 4.98 11.25
C ASP A 35 5.45 4.09 12.48
N ILE A 36 5.46 4.67 13.70
CA ILE A 36 5.04 3.95 14.92
C ILE A 36 3.57 3.54 14.85
N TYR A 37 2.70 4.43 14.37
CA TYR A 37 1.29 4.10 14.19
C TYR A 37 1.10 2.90 13.26
N THR A 38 1.71 2.95 12.08
CA THR A 38 1.61 1.88 11.08
C THR A 38 2.21 0.57 11.58
N SER A 39 3.37 0.62 12.27
CA SER A 39 4.00 -0.60 12.80
C SER A 39 3.12 -1.31 13.83
N ARG A 40 2.44 -0.55 14.71
CA ARG A 40 1.48 -1.12 15.66
C ARG A 40 0.25 -1.71 14.96
N ALA A 41 -0.29 -1.00 13.95
CA ALA A 41 -1.41 -1.51 13.15
C ALA A 41 -1.00 -2.80 12.43
N GLN A 42 0.15 -2.82 11.78
CA GLN A 42 0.68 -4.00 11.08
C GLN A 42 0.94 -5.19 12.03
N ALA A 43 1.40 -4.94 13.25
CA ALA A 43 1.58 -5.99 14.24
C ALA A 43 0.25 -6.66 14.66
N ARG A 44 -0.85 -5.89 14.71
CA ARG A 44 -2.21 -6.44 14.94
C ARG A 44 -2.68 -7.20 13.72
N LEU A 45 -2.61 -6.59 12.53
CA LEU A 45 -3.04 -7.17 11.26
C LEU A 45 -2.31 -8.50 10.97
N ARG A 46 -1.02 -8.62 11.29
CA ARG A 46 -0.26 -9.86 11.14
C ARG A 46 -0.77 -10.97 12.06
N ARG A 47 -1.14 -10.65 13.31
CA ARG A 47 -1.71 -11.64 14.25
C ARG A 47 -3.06 -12.12 13.74
N ASP A 48 -3.93 -11.19 13.33
CA ASP A 48 -5.27 -11.50 12.83
C ASP A 48 -5.19 -12.31 11.53
N PHE A 49 -4.28 -11.94 10.63
CA PHE A 49 -4.02 -12.68 9.39
C PHE A 49 -3.46 -14.08 9.66
N ALA A 50 -2.55 -14.24 10.62
CA ALA A 50 -2.04 -15.55 11.02
C ALA A 50 -3.15 -16.45 11.58
N ALA A 51 -4.07 -15.91 12.37
CA ALA A 51 -5.24 -16.63 12.85
C ALA A 51 -6.14 -17.08 11.69
N GLN A 52 -6.35 -16.24 10.68
CA GLN A 52 -7.10 -16.59 9.46
C GLN A 52 -6.42 -17.74 8.69
N VAL A 53 -5.08 -17.74 8.59
CA VAL A 53 -4.32 -18.83 7.94
C VAL A 53 -4.52 -20.14 8.68
N VAL A 54 -4.40 -20.14 10.00
CA VAL A 54 -4.63 -21.34 10.84
C VAL A 54 -6.06 -21.85 10.64
N GLN A 55 -7.06 -20.97 10.70
CA GLN A 55 -8.46 -21.32 10.49
C GLN A 55 -8.71 -21.94 9.11
N ALA A 56 -8.09 -21.40 8.06
CA ALA A 56 -8.23 -21.92 6.69
C ALA A 56 -7.60 -23.31 6.50
N GLN A 57 -6.63 -23.68 7.34
CA GLN A 57 -5.96 -24.97 7.31
C GLN A 57 -6.61 -26.03 8.22
N MET A 58 -7.54 -25.64 9.11
CA MET A 58 -8.25 -26.58 9.96
C MET A 58 -9.25 -27.38 9.11
N PRO A 59 -9.34 -28.72 9.29
CA PRO A 59 -10.42 -29.51 8.69
C PRO A 59 -11.76 -28.91 9.11
N PRO A 60 -12.77 -28.92 8.23
CA PRO A 60 -14.10 -28.49 8.63
C PRO A 60 -14.53 -29.32 9.86
N ALA A 61 -14.84 -28.64 10.96
CA ALA A 61 -15.44 -29.31 12.11
C ALA A 61 -16.66 -30.10 11.60
N ASN A 62 -16.81 -31.33 12.03
CA ASN A 62 -17.90 -32.23 11.64
C ASN A 62 -19.26 -31.55 11.85
N VAL A 63 -19.63 -30.68 10.92
CA VAL A 63 -21.00 -30.19 10.78
C VAL A 63 -21.71 -31.26 9.97
N GLY A 64 -22.68 -31.94 10.58
CA GLY A 64 -23.50 -32.93 9.90
C GLY A 64 -24.03 -32.39 8.57
N PRO A 65 -24.58 -33.24 7.69
CA PRO A 65 -24.89 -32.91 6.30
C PRO A 65 -25.68 -31.59 6.23
N ALA A 66 -25.01 -30.53 5.82
CA ALA A 66 -25.64 -29.23 5.60
C ALA A 66 -26.61 -29.35 4.41
N PRO A 67 -27.82 -28.74 4.47
CA PRO A 67 -28.74 -28.73 3.34
C PRO A 67 -28.03 -28.10 2.11
N ALA A 68 -28.14 -28.80 0.98
CA ALA A 68 -27.41 -28.54 -0.28
C ALA A 68 -27.86 -27.28 -1.04
N THR A 69 -28.12 -26.16 -0.37
CA THR A 69 -28.62 -24.94 -0.99
C THR A 69 -28.01 -23.64 -0.42
N SER A 70 -26.71 -23.61 -0.24
CA SER A 70 -26.06 -22.30 -0.13
C SER A 70 -24.86 -22.25 -1.08
N LYS A 71 -25.04 -21.62 -2.23
CA LYS A 71 -23.93 -20.96 -2.94
C LYS A 71 -23.41 -19.92 -1.97
N GLY A 72 -22.46 -20.32 -1.12
CA GLY A 72 -21.87 -19.44 -0.11
C GLY A 72 -21.25 -18.25 -0.80
N THR A 73 -21.92 -17.11 -0.76
CA THR A 73 -21.27 -15.83 -1.05
C THR A 73 -20.08 -15.75 -0.10
N PRO A 74 -18.86 -15.53 -0.61
CA PRO A 74 -17.70 -15.32 0.27
C PRO A 74 -18.06 -14.26 1.31
N PRO A 75 -17.65 -14.43 2.59
CA PRO A 75 -17.94 -13.44 3.62
C PRO A 75 -17.48 -12.07 3.14
N ALA A 76 -18.34 -11.07 3.30
CA ALA A 76 -18.05 -9.70 2.90
C ALA A 76 -16.79 -9.22 3.65
N VAL A 77 -15.76 -8.83 2.91
CA VAL A 77 -14.54 -8.28 3.49
C VAL A 77 -14.81 -6.84 3.90
N HIS A 78 -14.49 -6.50 5.15
CA HIS A 78 -14.72 -5.16 5.68
C HIS A 78 -13.49 -4.26 5.49
N ALA A 79 -13.73 -2.96 5.33
CA ALA A 79 -12.67 -1.96 5.26
C ALA A 79 -11.73 -2.07 6.48
N GLY A 80 -10.41 -2.03 6.22
CA GLY A 80 -9.38 -2.21 7.25
C GLY A 80 -9.08 -3.66 7.65
N GLN A 81 -9.80 -4.65 7.12
CA GLN A 81 -9.49 -6.07 7.34
C GLN A 81 -8.27 -6.48 6.50
N GLY A 82 -7.35 -7.27 7.10
CA GLY A 82 -6.22 -7.86 6.37
C GLY A 82 -6.69 -8.89 5.34
N VAL A 83 -6.33 -8.70 4.07
CA VAL A 83 -6.78 -9.56 2.95
C VAL A 83 -5.67 -10.36 2.29
N ALA A 84 -4.42 -9.86 2.37
CA ALA A 84 -3.26 -10.55 1.83
C ALA A 84 -1.98 -10.08 2.53
N LEU A 85 -0.93 -10.88 2.47
CA LEU A 85 0.44 -10.48 2.77
C LEU A 85 1.15 -10.18 1.45
N ILE A 86 1.69 -8.98 1.27
CA ILE A 86 2.50 -8.61 0.11
C ILE A 86 3.98 -8.65 0.47
N ARG A 87 4.80 -9.25 -0.40
CA ARG A 87 6.26 -9.23 -0.33
C ARG A 87 6.85 -8.73 -1.63
N ILE A 88 7.77 -7.79 -1.53
CA ILE A 88 8.56 -7.25 -2.65
C ILE A 88 10.03 -7.28 -2.18
N PRO A 89 10.75 -8.38 -2.40
CA PRO A 89 12.09 -8.59 -1.83
C PRO A 89 13.06 -7.47 -2.17
N LYS A 90 13.07 -7.00 -3.41
CA LYS A 90 13.94 -5.91 -3.89
C LYS A 90 13.75 -4.60 -3.12
N LEU A 91 12.55 -4.34 -2.60
CA LEU A 91 12.23 -3.12 -1.84
C LEU A 91 12.22 -3.36 -0.32
N GLY A 92 12.49 -4.58 0.15
CA GLY A 92 12.37 -4.95 1.57
C GLY A 92 10.93 -4.85 2.10
N VAL A 93 9.93 -4.92 1.23
CA VAL A 93 8.51 -4.85 1.62
C VAL A 93 8.04 -6.24 2.06
N ASP A 94 7.49 -6.30 3.27
CA ASP A 94 6.79 -7.46 3.84
C ASP A 94 5.70 -6.90 4.76
N THR A 95 4.45 -6.84 4.29
CA THR A 95 3.38 -6.15 5.03
C THR A 95 2.00 -6.70 4.67
N VAL A 96 1.05 -6.60 5.60
CA VAL A 96 -0.34 -7.00 5.36
C VAL A 96 -1.05 -5.91 4.54
N VAL A 97 -1.71 -6.33 3.48
CA VAL A 97 -2.63 -5.52 2.68
C VAL A 97 -3.99 -5.52 3.35
N VAL A 98 -4.59 -4.36 3.52
CA VAL A 98 -5.93 -4.19 4.09
C VAL A 98 -6.96 -3.92 2.99
N GLU A 99 -8.22 -4.25 3.22
CA GLU A 99 -9.31 -3.87 2.30
C GLU A 99 -9.62 -2.38 2.42
N GLY A 100 -9.70 -1.68 1.28
CA GLY A 100 -10.03 -0.26 1.22
C GLY A 100 -8.83 0.64 0.91
N THR A 101 -9.13 1.81 0.34
CA THR A 101 -8.13 2.82 -0.05
C THR A 101 -8.43 4.21 0.51
N ASP A 102 -9.36 4.30 1.46
CA ASP A 102 -9.62 5.54 2.18
C ASP A 102 -8.41 5.93 3.07
N PRO A 103 -8.30 7.21 3.46
CA PRO A 103 -7.15 7.69 4.23
C PRO A 103 -6.93 6.97 5.57
N ALA A 104 -7.99 6.54 6.26
CA ALA A 104 -7.87 5.86 7.56
C ALA A 104 -7.33 4.44 7.37
N THR A 105 -7.79 3.75 6.36
CA THR A 105 -7.33 2.41 5.96
C THR A 105 -5.85 2.46 5.51
N LEU A 106 -5.49 3.38 4.63
CA LEU A 106 -4.11 3.50 4.12
C LEU A 106 -3.07 3.86 5.20
N ARG A 107 -3.48 4.48 6.32
CA ARG A 107 -2.59 4.69 7.48
C ARG A 107 -2.15 3.38 8.13
N GLN A 108 -2.91 2.31 7.98
CA GLN A 108 -2.61 1.01 8.57
C GLN A 108 -1.64 0.19 7.71
N GLY A 109 -1.61 0.42 6.39
CA GLY A 109 -0.77 -0.30 5.43
C GLY A 109 -1.21 -0.11 3.99
N PRO A 110 -0.66 -0.91 3.04
CA PRO A 110 -1.17 -0.93 1.68
C PRO A 110 -2.64 -1.34 1.66
N GLY A 111 -3.44 -0.69 0.82
CA GLY A 111 -4.88 -0.92 0.72
C GLY A 111 -5.26 -1.53 -0.63
N HIS A 112 -6.07 -2.59 -0.60
CA HIS A 112 -6.69 -3.19 -1.77
C HIS A 112 -7.82 -2.28 -2.27
N TYR A 113 -7.86 -2.02 -3.57
CA TYR A 113 -8.94 -1.23 -4.17
C TYR A 113 -10.25 -2.02 -4.15
N PRO A 114 -11.30 -1.53 -3.46
CA PRO A 114 -12.61 -2.16 -3.49
C PRO A 114 -13.12 -2.32 -4.93
N GLY A 115 -13.63 -3.50 -5.25
CA GLY A 115 -14.11 -3.81 -6.59
C GLY A 115 -13.03 -4.24 -7.60
N SER A 116 -11.74 -4.16 -7.25
CA SER A 116 -10.69 -4.82 -8.04
C SER A 116 -10.66 -6.33 -7.74
N SER A 117 -9.92 -7.10 -8.53
CA SER A 117 -9.86 -8.55 -8.35
C SER A 117 -9.21 -8.92 -7.03
N GLN A 118 -9.67 -9.99 -6.40
CA GLN A 118 -9.05 -10.54 -5.20
C GLN A 118 -7.64 -11.06 -5.49
N ALA A 119 -6.78 -11.06 -4.46
CA ALA A 119 -5.41 -11.57 -4.58
C ALA A 119 -5.41 -12.99 -5.16
N CYS A 120 -4.49 -13.24 -6.10
CA CYS A 120 -4.34 -14.49 -6.84
C CYS A 120 -5.50 -14.87 -7.78
N ALA A 121 -6.48 -14.00 -8.00
CA ALA A 121 -7.57 -14.23 -8.94
C ALA A 121 -7.25 -13.72 -10.36
N ARG A 122 -8.08 -14.10 -11.31
CA ARG A 122 -8.06 -13.51 -12.66
C ARG A 122 -8.53 -12.06 -12.62
N GLY A 123 -8.01 -11.24 -13.52
CA GLY A 123 -8.30 -9.82 -13.61
C GLY A 123 -7.15 -8.97 -13.08
N ASN A 124 -7.46 -7.79 -12.58
CA ASN A 124 -6.49 -6.83 -12.05
C ASN A 124 -6.66 -6.67 -10.53
N VAL A 125 -5.73 -7.21 -9.78
CA VAL A 125 -5.60 -6.96 -8.34
C VAL A 125 -4.95 -5.58 -8.18
N ALA A 126 -5.62 -4.61 -7.60
CA ALA A 126 -5.08 -3.27 -7.46
C ALA A 126 -4.82 -2.95 -5.97
N ILE A 127 -3.62 -2.42 -5.67
CA ILE A 127 -3.18 -2.11 -4.31
C ILE A 127 -2.56 -0.71 -4.29
N ALA A 128 -3.08 0.17 -3.43
CA ALA A 128 -2.53 1.48 -3.15
C ALA A 128 -1.60 1.43 -1.93
N GLY A 129 -0.61 2.33 -1.87
CA GLY A 129 0.22 2.47 -0.69
C GLY A 129 0.90 3.84 -0.60
N HIS A 130 1.18 4.28 0.61
CA HIS A 130 1.90 5.53 0.84
C HIS A 130 3.34 5.47 0.31
N ARG A 131 3.82 6.63 -0.15
CA ARG A 131 5.19 6.76 -0.66
C ARG A 131 6.17 7.35 0.34
N THR A 132 5.70 8.22 1.25
CA THR A 132 6.56 9.02 2.14
C THR A 132 6.18 8.96 3.61
N THR A 133 5.00 8.46 3.95
CA THR A 133 4.46 8.39 5.31
C THR A 133 3.89 7.02 5.60
N TYR A 134 3.55 6.76 6.86
CA TYR A 134 2.87 5.54 7.30
C TYR A 134 3.59 4.26 6.85
N GLY A 135 4.85 4.10 7.25
CA GLY A 135 5.69 2.96 6.89
C GLY A 135 6.18 2.94 5.45
N ARG A 136 5.71 3.85 4.62
CA ARG A 136 6.18 4.07 3.23
C ARG A 136 6.31 2.80 2.40
N PRO A 137 5.30 1.91 2.38
CA PRO A 137 5.43 0.59 1.78
C PRO A 137 5.82 0.65 0.29
N PHE A 138 5.47 1.75 -0.38
CA PHE A 138 5.71 1.93 -1.81
C PHE A 138 6.70 3.06 -2.13
N ALA A 139 7.62 3.35 -1.19
CA ALA A 139 8.63 4.40 -1.37
C ALA A 139 9.54 4.18 -2.59
N GLY A 140 9.88 2.93 -2.87
CA GLY A 140 10.81 2.52 -3.91
C GLY A 140 10.17 1.92 -5.16
N LEU A 141 8.87 2.09 -5.42
CA LEU A 141 8.22 1.48 -6.60
C LEU A 141 8.90 1.87 -7.94
N ASP A 142 9.52 3.02 -8.02
CA ASP A 142 10.30 3.46 -9.17
C ASP A 142 11.65 2.71 -9.35
N GLU A 143 12.02 1.88 -8.40
CA GLU A 143 13.22 1.02 -8.47
C GLU A 143 12.93 -0.35 -9.11
N LEU A 144 11.64 -0.70 -9.23
CA LEU A 144 11.25 -1.96 -9.84
C LEU A 144 11.49 -1.94 -11.36
N ALA A 145 12.08 -3.01 -11.84
CA ALA A 145 12.34 -3.28 -13.24
C ALA A 145 11.51 -4.48 -13.72
N ALA A 146 11.37 -4.63 -15.02
CA ALA A 146 10.76 -5.83 -15.59
C ALA A 146 11.54 -7.08 -15.14
N GLY A 147 10.80 -8.10 -14.72
CA GLY A 147 11.36 -9.34 -14.19
C GLY A 147 11.40 -9.41 -12.66
N ASP A 148 11.31 -8.29 -11.94
CA ASP A 148 11.28 -8.32 -10.47
C ASP A 148 10.01 -9.04 -9.96
N GLU A 149 10.15 -9.74 -8.84
CA GLU A 149 9.07 -10.55 -8.29
C GLU A 149 8.32 -9.85 -7.16
N ILE A 150 7.01 -10.05 -7.15
CA ILE A 150 6.09 -9.62 -6.09
C ILE A 150 5.24 -10.82 -5.71
N THR A 151 5.22 -11.19 -4.43
CA THR A 151 4.39 -12.28 -3.93
C THR A 151 3.19 -11.73 -3.16
N LEU A 152 2.02 -12.28 -3.42
CA LEU A 152 0.84 -12.15 -2.58
C LEU A 152 0.52 -13.50 -1.94
N ALA A 153 0.21 -13.50 -0.64
CA ALA A 153 -0.29 -14.67 0.07
C ALA A 153 -1.61 -14.31 0.76
N THR A 154 -2.65 -15.07 0.45
CA THR A 154 -3.91 -15.08 1.20
C THR A 154 -3.89 -16.23 2.21
N PRO A 155 -4.86 -16.37 3.11
CA PRO A 155 -4.96 -17.55 3.97
C PRO A 155 -5.02 -18.88 3.21
N GLN A 156 -5.54 -18.89 1.97
CA GLN A 156 -5.78 -20.10 1.17
C GLN A 156 -4.77 -20.30 0.05
N ARG A 157 -4.10 -19.23 -0.43
CA ARG A 157 -3.29 -19.28 -1.66
C ARG A 157 -2.06 -18.40 -1.56
N ARG A 158 -1.03 -18.81 -2.30
CA ARG A 158 0.13 -17.96 -2.55
C ARG A 158 0.34 -17.84 -4.06
N CYS A 159 0.66 -16.66 -4.52
CA CYS A 159 0.92 -16.41 -5.94
C CYS A 159 2.07 -15.43 -6.11
N THR A 160 2.84 -15.63 -7.18
CA THR A 160 3.95 -14.79 -7.56
C THR A 160 3.60 -14.06 -8.85
N TYR A 161 3.82 -12.76 -8.82
CA TYR A 161 3.69 -11.88 -9.96
C TYR A 161 5.08 -11.41 -10.37
N GLN A 162 5.31 -11.28 -11.67
CA GLN A 162 6.53 -10.73 -12.23
C GLN A 162 6.23 -9.39 -12.86
N VAL A 163 7.00 -8.37 -12.48
CA VAL A 163 6.87 -7.00 -13.00
C VAL A 163 7.04 -7.01 -14.51
N VAL A 164 6.12 -6.38 -15.21
CA VAL A 164 6.18 -6.20 -16.66
C VAL A 164 6.66 -4.79 -17.00
N ALA A 165 7.25 -4.61 -18.18
CA ALA A 165 7.65 -3.28 -18.65
C ALA A 165 6.44 -2.33 -18.65
N GLY A 166 6.66 -1.08 -18.24
CA GLY A 166 5.60 -0.07 -18.18
C GLY A 166 4.95 0.12 -19.56
N ALA A 167 3.63 0.05 -19.59
CA ALA A 167 2.83 0.18 -20.80
C ALA A 167 2.51 1.64 -21.16
N SER A 168 3.26 2.61 -20.65
CA SER A 168 3.00 4.04 -20.90
C SER A 168 3.87 4.58 -22.03
N PRO A 169 3.34 5.41 -22.92
CA PRO A 169 4.13 6.17 -23.88
C PRO A 169 4.99 7.27 -23.21
N LEU A 170 4.74 7.57 -21.93
CA LEU A 170 5.52 8.54 -21.17
C LEU A 170 6.84 7.91 -20.70
N PRO A 171 7.93 8.70 -20.60
CA PRO A 171 9.20 8.20 -20.12
C PRO A 171 9.07 7.68 -18.68
N ALA A 172 9.77 6.59 -18.37
CA ALA A 172 9.84 6.08 -17.01
C ALA A 172 10.41 7.15 -16.06
N PRO A 173 9.93 7.23 -14.81
CA PRO A 173 10.38 8.23 -13.84
C PRO A 173 11.86 8.06 -13.46
N ARG A 174 12.46 6.93 -13.78
CA ARG A 174 13.85 6.58 -13.54
C ARG A 174 14.34 5.63 -14.65
N LYS A 175 15.58 5.77 -15.10
CA LYS A 175 16.19 4.86 -16.08
C LYS A 175 16.13 3.41 -15.57
N GLY A 176 15.63 2.50 -16.40
CA GLY A 176 15.47 1.08 -16.07
C GLY A 176 14.25 0.74 -15.21
N SER A 177 13.44 1.73 -14.79
CA SER A 177 12.19 1.49 -14.08
C SER A 177 11.11 0.93 -15.02
N ALA A 178 10.34 -0.04 -14.51
CA ALA A 178 9.12 -0.52 -15.16
C ALA A 178 7.88 0.33 -14.78
N ALA A 179 8.05 1.32 -13.90
CA ALA A 179 6.96 2.20 -13.47
C ALA A 179 6.63 3.24 -14.54
N TRP A 180 5.37 3.69 -14.54
CA TRP A 180 4.94 4.87 -15.28
C TRP A 180 4.17 5.84 -14.41
N VAL A 181 3.99 7.06 -14.89
CA VAL A 181 3.33 8.14 -14.16
C VAL A 181 2.04 8.52 -14.86
N THR A 182 0.96 8.69 -14.09
CA THR A 182 -0.35 9.11 -14.61
C THR A 182 -1.02 10.13 -13.69
N SER A 183 -2.19 10.62 -14.08
CA SER A 183 -2.99 11.54 -13.26
C SER A 183 -3.68 10.81 -12.10
N PRO A 184 -4.05 11.51 -11.02
CA PRO A 184 -4.80 10.90 -9.91
C PRO A 184 -6.17 10.35 -10.29
N GLY A 185 -6.79 10.93 -11.33
CA GLY A 185 -8.10 10.52 -11.84
C GLY A 185 -8.06 9.46 -12.94
N ASP A 186 -6.89 8.95 -13.28
CA ASP A 186 -6.76 7.88 -14.27
C ASP A 186 -7.08 6.51 -13.66
N TRP A 187 -8.34 6.15 -13.72
CA TRP A 187 -8.84 4.87 -13.22
C TRP A 187 -8.51 3.69 -14.13
N SER A 188 -8.02 3.93 -15.35
CA SER A 188 -7.64 2.86 -16.29
C SER A 188 -6.52 1.97 -15.75
N ALA A 189 -5.64 2.53 -14.91
CA ALA A 189 -4.57 1.79 -14.27
C ALA A 189 -5.08 0.67 -13.34
N VAL A 190 -6.22 0.87 -12.69
CA VAL A 190 -6.82 -0.08 -11.73
C VAL A 190 -8.05 -0.80 -12.28
N ALA A 191 -8.48 -0.44 -13.50
CA ALA A 191 -9.63 -1.05 -14.16
C ALA A 191 -9.44 -2.56 -14.39
N PRO A 192 -10.54 -3.32 -14.55
CA PRO A 192 -10.48 -4.72 -14.96
C PRO A 192 -9.72 -4.90 -16.27
N VAL A 193 -8.91 -5.96 -16.35
CA VAL A 193 -8.16 -6.33 -17.56
C VAL A 193 -8.29 -7.83 -17.84
N GLN A 194 -8.08 -8.21 -19.09
CA GLN A 194 -7.98 -9.62 -19.48
C GLN A 194 -6.67 -10.21 -18.95
N GLY A 195 -6.72 -11.44 -18.38
CA GLY A 195 -5.56 -12.10 -17.81
C GLY A 195 -5.53 -12.04 -16.29
N SER A 196 -4.36 -12.07 -15.68
CA SER A 196 -4.16 -12.04 -14.22
C SER A 196 -3.00 -11.10 -13.90
N TYR A 197 -3.31 -9.93 -13.38
CA TYR A 197 -2.37 -8.87 -13.12
C TYR A 197 -2.47 -8.34 -11.69
N LEU A 198 -1.37 -7.77 -11.23
CA LEU A 198 -1.27 -6.96 -10.03
C LEU A 198 -0.83 -5.55 -10.43
N THR A 199 -1.57 -4.55 -9.97
CA THR A 199 -1.22 -3.13 -10.17
C THR A 199 -0.97 -2.48 -8.82
N LEU A 200 0.23 -1.93 -8.63
CA LEU A 200 0.60 -1.16 -7.46
C LEU A 200 0.55 0.33 -7.78
N THR A 201 -0.03 1.12 -6.89
CA THR A 201 -0.19 2.57 -7.08
C THR A 201 0.33 3.34 -5.87
N THR A 202 1.01 4.46 -6.13
CA THR A 202 1.47 5.38 -5.08
C THR A 202 1.50 6.82 -5.58
N CYS A 203 1.66 7.77 -4.67
CA CYS A 203 1.78 9.19 -5.01
C CYS A 203 3.08 9.52 -5.75
N HIS A 204 3.07 10.53 -6.65
CA HIS A 204 4.23 11.01 -7.38
C HIS A 204 4.15 12.54 -7.62
N PRO A 205 5.30 13.26 -7.54
CA PRO A 205 6.59 12.86 -6.99
C PRO A 205 6.54 12.60 -5.47
N LYS A 206 7.66 12.15 -4.86
CA LYS A 206 7.77 11.97 -3.40
C LYS A 206 7.42 13.28 -2.70
N GLY A 207 6.54 13.22 -1.70
CA GLY A 207 6.04 14.39 -0.97
C GLY A 207 4.88 15.13 -1.66
N SER A 208 4.40 14.67 -2.82
CA SER A 208 3.29 15.28 -3.55
C SER A 208 2.29 14.22 -4.02
N ALA A 209 1.01 14.59 -4.01
CA ALA A 209 -0.09 13.77 -4.54
C ALA A 209 -0.55 14.22 -5.93
N ALA A 210 0.22 15.09 -6.62
CA ALA A 210 -0.15 15.67 -7.90
C ALA A 210 -0.32 14.63 -9.02
N LYS A 211 0.41 13.51 -8.93
CA LYS A 211 0.34 12.40 -9.88
C LYS A 211 0.34 11.05 -9.16
N ARG A 212 0.20 9.98 -9.93
CA ARG A 212 0.35 8.60 -9.46
C ARG A 212 1.50 7.92 -10.18
N LEU A 213 2.28 7.15 -9.42
CA LEU A 213 3.26 6.21 -9.92
C LEU A 213 2.63 4.83 -9.90
N ILE A 214 2.72 4.12 -11.01
CA ILE A 214 2.09 2.83 -11.22
C ILE A 214 3.15 1.80 -11.60
N VAL A 215 3.03 0.60 -11.04
CA VAL A 215 3.77 -0.59 -11.46
C VAL A 215 2.76 -1.70 -11.73
N ARG A 216 2.95 -2.43 -12.84
CA ARG A 216 2.13 -3.60 -13.17
C ARG A 216 2.99 -4.85 -13.20
N ALA A 217 2.43 -5.94 -12.67
CA ALA A 217 3.04 -7.25 -12.71
C ALA A 217 2.03 -8.29 -13.20
N ARG A 218 2.50 -9.33 -13.87
CA ARG A 218 1.69 -10.43 -14.38
C ARG A 218 1.88 -11.67 -13.52
N LEU A 219 0.81 -12.37 -13.22
CA LEU A 219 0.84 -13.65 -12.51
C LEU A 219 1.68 -14.67 -13.30
N VAL A 220 2.68 -15.27 -12.65
CA VAL A 220 3.57 -16.28 -13.23
C VAL A 220 3.44 -17.64 -12.54
N SER A 221 3.09 -17.66 -11.26
CA SER A 221 2.83 -18.91 -10.53
C SER A 221 1.84 -18.68 -9.39
N GLY A 222 1.05 -19.72 -9.06
CA GLY A 222 0.14 -19.73 -7.92
C GLY A 222 -0.02 -21.17 -7.43
N SER A 223 0.04 -21.36 -6.10
CA SER A 223 -0.32 -22.60 -5.41
C SER A 223 -1.61 -22.40 -4.63
N SER A 224 -2.48 -23.35 -4.70
CA SER A 224 -3.61 -23.54 -3.77
C SER A 224 -3.14 -24.21 -2.51
#